data_535f1f9c0a0ded3b14bfaae70c38cda3
#
_entry.id   535f1f9c0a0ded3b14bfaae70c38cda3
#
_cell.length_a   1.000
_cell.length_b   1.000
_cell.length_c   1.000
_cell.angle_alpha   90.00
_cell.angle_beta   90.00
_cell.angle_gamma   90.00
#
_symmetry.space_group_name_H-M   'P 1'
#
loop_
_entity.id
_entity.type
_entity.pdbx_description
1 polymer ?
#
loop_
_entity_poly.entity_id
_entity_poly.type
_entity_poly.pdbx_seq_one_letter_code
_entity_poly.pdbx_strand_id
1 'polypeptide(L)'
;RDEGAGLIDAIDEALTIGRASGAGLQISHLKTVGQSNWGLVAPALARIDEAHQGGLDIGFDVYPYTAASGPFEQYFDPDHVDVARLEFVQIVHCPDFPQFEGHRVPAIAAAEGCRPEDVTRQIIAGPSATKTVCVIFEIDENEMRTVLAHPRAMIGSDGIPQDDGVPHPRLVGAFPRVLGQYGRDE
;
A
#
# COMPACT_ATOMS: atom_id res chain seq x y z
N ARG A 1 2.27 2.29 10.23
CA ARG A 1 1.12 2.10 11.11
C ARG A 1 -0.20 2.41 10.43
N ASP A 2 -0.34 3.60 9.87
CA ASP A 2 -1.56 4.01 9.19
C ASP A 2 -1.18 4.77 7.93
N GLU A 3 -1.81 4.44 6.82
CA GLU A 3 -1.61 5.07 5.52
C GLU A 3 -2.90 5.75 5.03
N GLY A 4 -3.95 5.69 5.84
CA GLY A 4 -5.25 6.31 5.62
C GLY A 4 -5.42 7.60 6.43
N ALA A 5 -6.57 7.76 7.08
CA ALA A 5 -6.91 8.96 7.83
C ALA A 5 -5.94 9.27 8.99
N GLY A 6 -5.30 8.25 9.55
CA GLY A 6 -4.31 8.38 10.62
C GLY A 6 -2.87 8.58 10.16
N LEU A 7 -2.61 8.83 8.86
CA LEU A 7 -1.24 8.99 8.34
C LEU A 7 -0.43 10.05 9.11
N ILE A 8 -1.02 11.20 9.37
CA ILE A 8 -0.32 12.31 10.04
C ILE A 8 0.02 11.94 11.49
N ASP A 9 -0.90 11.31 12.21
CA ASP A 9 -0.65 10.87 13.59
C ASP A 9 0.42 9.77 13.63
N ALA A 10 0.43 8.87 12.63
CA ALA A 10 1.46 7.83 12.51
C ALA A 10 2.86 8.41 12.24
N ILE A 11 2.95 9.47 11.41
CA ILE A 11 4.21 10.21 11.18
C ILE A 11 4.65 10.89 12.48
N ASP A 12 3.75 11.61 13.17
CA ASP A 12 4.07 12.31 14.43
C ASP A 12 4.54 11.34 15.52
N GLU A 13 3.95 10.15 15.59
CA GLU A 13 4.41 9.10 16.50
C GLU A 13 5.85 8.68 16.17
N ALA A 14 6.15 8.39 14.89
CA ALA A 14 7.48 8.01 14.45
C ALA A 14 8.51 9.11 14.76
N LEU A 15 8.19 10.38 14.48
CA LEU A 15 9.03 11.53 14.79
C LEU A 15 9.29 11.66 16.30
N THR A 16 8.28 11.40 17.13
CA THR A 16 8.41 11.40 18.61
C THR A 16 9.37 10.33 19.06
N ILE A 17 9.27 9.11 18.51
CA ILE A 17 10.18 8.00 18.82
C ILE A 17 11.62 8.35 18.42
N GLY A 18 11.83 8.88 17.22
CA GLY A 18 13.15 9.28 16.74
C GLY A 18 13.80 10.33 17.62
N ARG A 19 13.05 11.39 17.94
CA ARG A 19 13.55 12.46 18.84
C ARG A 19 13.87 11.94 20.25
N ALA A 20 13.04 11.08 20.81
CA ALA A 20 13.23 10.55 22.14
C ALA A 20 14.40 9.54 22.25
N SER A 21 14.62 8.76 21.21
CA SER A 21 15.65 7.71 21.17
C SER A 21 17.00 8.22 20.67
N GLY A 22 17.02 9.29 19.88
CA GLY A 22 18.19 9.73 19.11
C GLY A 22 18.53 8.83 17.92
N ALA A 23 17.66 7.88 17.58
CA ALA A 23 17.86 6.99 16.42
C ALA A 23 17.45 7.68 15.11
N GLY A 24 18.12 7.34 14.03
CA GLY A 24 17.66 7.66 12.69
C GLY A 24 16.35 6.95 12.36
N LEU A 25 15.50 7.59 11.55
CA LEU A 25 14.22 7.06 11.13
C LEU A 25 14.20 6.76 9.64
N GLN A 26 13.56 5.65 9.28
CA GLN A 26 13.16 5.34 7.93
C GLN A 26 11.65 5.13 7.89
N ILE A 27 10.95 6.00 7.16
CA ILE A 27 9.52 5.83 6.87
C ILE A 27 9.40 5.00 5.61
N SER A 28 8.95 3.77 5.73
CA SER A 28 8.80 2.87 4.59
C SER A 28 7.57 3.22 3.77
N HIS A 29 7.69 3.09 2.43
CA HIS A 29 6.62 3.17 1.42
C HIS A 29 5.62 4.31 1.65
N LEU A 30 6.12 5.55 1.85
CA LEU A 30 5.29 6.73 2.13
C LEU A 30 4.23 6.96 1.05
N LYS A 31 2.98 6.89 1.43
CA LYS A 31 1.81 7.09 0.56
C LYS A 31 0.56 7.38 1.37
N THR A 32 -0.50 7.77 0.68
CA THR A 32 -1.88 7.70 1.19
C THR A 32 -2.64 6.59 0.49
N VAL A 33 -3.52 5.92 1.23
CA VAL A 33 -4.46 4.93 0.68
C VAL A 33 -5.90 5.38 0.93
N GLY A 34 -6.76 5.13 -0.07
CA GLY A 34 -8.17 5.53 -0.05
C GLY A 34 -8.40 6.97 -0.52
N GLN A 35 -9.35 7.14 -1.44
CA GLN A 35 -9.63 8.44 -2.09
C GLN A 35 -9.98 9.56 -1.10
N SER A 36 -10.65 9.23 0.01
CA SER A 36 -11.01 10.21 1.05
C SER A 36 -9.79 10.80 1.79
N ASN A 37 -8.63 10.16 1.66
CA ASN A 37 -7.40 10.56 2.34
C ASN A 37 -6.39 11.28 1.42
N TRP A 38 -6.70 11.36 0.12
CA TRP A 38 -5.84 12.06 -0.83
C TRP A 38 -5.68 13.54 -0.42
N GLY A 39 -4.49 14.06 -0.54
CA GLY A 39 -4.08 15.37 -0.02
C GLY A 39 -3.21 15.28 1.24
N LEU A 40 -3.13 14.13 1.93
CA LEU A 40 -2.35 13.97 3.16
C LEU A 40 -0.85 13.81 2.93
N VAL A 41 -0.39 13.49 1.71
CA VAL A 41 1.04 13.40 1.39
C VAL A 41 1.76 14.72 1.62
N ALA A 42 1.18 15.85 1.18
CA ALA A 42 1.83 17.15 1.31
C ALA A 42 2.07 17.53 2.79
N PRO A 43 1.09 17.48 3.71
CA PRO A 43 1.36 17.72 5.13
C PRO A 43 2.27 16.67 5.77
N ALA A 44 2.28 15.41 5.32
CA ALA A 44 3.21 14.39 5.81
C ALA A 44 4.66 14.74 5.45
N LEU A 45 4.93 15.11 4.20
CA LEU A 45 6.24 15.57 3.75
C LEU A 45 6.70 16.83 4.50
N ALA A 46 5.80 17.80 4.72
CA ALA A 46 6.12 19.01 5.48
C ALA A 46 6.59 18.69 6.92
N ARG A 47 5.96 17.73 7.60
CA ARG A 47 6.38 17.28 8.94
C ARG A 47 7.74 16.59 8.95
N ILE A 48 8.00 15.76 7.94
CA ILE A 48 9.29 15.10 7.74
C ILE A 48 10.39 16.14 7.49
N ASP A 49 10.09 17.14 6.66
CA ASP A 49 11.03 18.23 6.34
C ASP A 49 11.35 19.09 7.56
N GLU A 50 10.35 19.47 8.34
CA GLU A 50 10.54 20.21 9.59
C GLU A 50 11.39 19.43 10.59
N ALA A 51 11.13 18.12 10.73
CA ALA A 51 11.89 17.26 11.62
C ALA A 51 13.36 17.14 11.18
N HIS A 52 13.60 17.00 9.89
CA HIS A 52 14.95 16.96 9.32
C HIS A 52 15.71 18.31 9.55
N GLN A 53 15.06 19.45 9.28
CA GLN A 53 15.62 20.78 9.53
C GLN A 53 15.93 20.97 11.02
N GLY A 54 15.15 20.36 11.91
CA GLY A 54 15.38 20.31 13.35
C GLY A 54 16.50 19.35 13.79
N GLY A 55 17.20 18.71 12.86
CA GLY A 55 18.36 17.86 13.13
C GLY A 55 18.06 16.38 13.30
N LEU A 56 16.82 15.94 13.06
CA LEU A 56 16.50 14.50 13.05
C LEU A 56 17.03 13.85 11.78
N ASP A 57 17.77 12.75 11.92
CA ASP A 57 18.15 11.90 10.79
C ASP A 57 16.93 11.09 10.34
N ILE A 58 16.32 11.50 9.23
CA ILE A 58 15.09 10.89 8.72
C ILE A 58 15.10 10.78 7.20
N GLY A 59 14.76 9.60 6.69
CA GLY A 59 14.52 9.31 5.30
C GLY A 59 13.19 8.61 5.10
N PHE A 60 12.77 8.45 3.86
CA PHE A 60 11.59 7.67 3.48
C PHE A 60 11.78 7.07 2.10
N ASP A 61 11.03 6.01 1.80
CA ASP A 61 11.02 5.39 0.49
C ASP A 61 9.62 5.37 -0.13
N VAL A 62 9.59 5.13 -1.42
CA VAL A 62 8.37 5.05 -2.24
C VAL A 62 8.59 4.08 -3.39
N TYR A 63 7.53 3.45 -3.87
CA TYR A 63 7.52 2.65 -5.10
C TYR A 63 6.65 3.33 -6.16
N PRO A 64 7.00 3.19 -7.46
CA PRO A 64 6.38 3.95 -8.55
C PRO A 64 5.09 3.27 -9.08
N TYR A 65 4.14 2.98 -8.18
CA TYR A 65 2.86 2.35 -8.53
C TYR A 65 1.71 2.94 -7.72
N THR A 66 0.52 2.94 -8.32
CA THR A 66 -0.71 3.48 -7.74
C THR A 66 -1.56 2.42 -7.03
N ALA A 67 -0.93 1.30 -6.65
CA ALA A 67 -1.59 0.23 -5.94
C ALA A 67 -0.72 -0.28 -4.78
N ALA A 68 -1.35 -0.61 -3.67
CA ALA A 68 -0.75 -1.32 -2.54
C ALA A 68 -0.90 -2.83 -2.71
N SER A 69 -0.11 -3.62 -2.00
CA SER A 69 -0.26 -5.08 -1.93
C SER A 69 0.16 -5.57 -0.55
N GLY A 70 -0.56 -6.55 -0.05
CA GLY A 70 -0.28 -7.19 1.24
C GLY A 70 -1.22 -8.34 1.54
N PRO A 71 -1.06 -8.98 2.71
CA PRO A 71 -1.97 -10.00 3.19
C PRO A 71 -3.40 -9.48 3.26
N PHE A 72 -4.35 -10.24 2.71
CA PHE A 72 -5.74 -9.83 2.60
C PHE A 72 -6.36 -9.50 3.96
N GLU A 73 -6.10 -10.33 4.98
CA GLU A 73 -6.61 -10.18 6.34
C GLU A 73 -6.14 -8.91 7.07
N GLN A 74 -5.04 -8.26 6.60
CA GLN A 74 -4.59 -6.99 7.18
C GLN A 74 -5.45 -5.80 6.75
N TYR A 75 -6.18 -5.95 5.66
CA TYR A 75 -6.97 -4.87 5.07
C TYR A 75 -8.47 -5.01 5.32
N PHE A 76 -8.94 -6.23 5.61
CA PHE A 76 -10.37 -6.54 5.68
C PHE A 76 -10.73 -7.31 6.93
N ASP A 77 -11.64 -6.72 7.72
CA ASP A 77 -12.30 -7.35 8.86
C ASP A 77 -13.59 -8.02 8.37
N PRO A 78 -13.82 -9.32 8.63
CA PRO A 78 -15.03 -10.03 8.20
C PRO A 78 -16.32 -9.47 8.80
N ASP A 79 -16.23 -8.82 9.96
CA ASP A 79 -17.37 -8.24 10.67
C ASP A 79 -17.68 -6.80 10.23
N HIS A 80 -16.67 -6.10 9.66
CA HIS A 80 -16.78 -4.69 9.27
C HIS A 80 -16.21 -4.45 7.87
N VAL A 81 -16.84 -5.07 6.85
CA VAL A 81 -16.38 -4.98 5.46
C VAL A 81 -16.79 -3.64 4.83
N ASP A 82 -15.82 -2.84 4.45
CA ASP A 82 -16.07 -1.68 3.59
C ASP A 82 -16.31 -2.13 2.14
N VAL A 83 -17.57 -2.25 1.76
CA VAL A 83 -17.99 -2.74 0.44
C VAL A 83 -17.52 -1.83 -0.68
N ALA A 84 -17.48 -0.51 -0.46
CA ALA A 84 -17.03 0.44 -1.48
C ALA A 84 -15.54 0.24 -1.80
N ARG A 85 -14.73 -0.11 -0.81
CA ARG A 85 -13.32 -0.41 -0.99
C ARG A 85 -13.07 -1.68 -1.80
N LEU A 86 -13.97 -2.67 -1.73
CA LEU A 86 -13.83 -3.93 -2.48
C LEU A 86 -13.78 -3.74 -4.00
N GLU A 87 -14.34 -2.64 -4.54
CA GLU A 87 -14.25 -2.30 -5.96
C GLU A 87 -12.80 -2.17 -6.46
N PHE A 88 -11.88 -1.80 -5.56
CA PHE A 88 -10.47 -1.57 -5.87
C PHE A 88 -9.58 -2.78 -5.62
N VAL A 89 -10.14 -3.89 -5.13
CA VAL A 89 -9.38 -5.06 -4.67
C VAL A 89 -9.28 -6.12 -5.74
N GLN A 90 -8.06 -6.59 -6.01
CA GLN A 90 -7.76 -7.76 -6.84
C GLN A 90 -7.08 -8.83 -5.99
N ILE A 91 -7.56 -10.06 -6.08
CA ILE A 91 -6.91 -11.21 -5.44
C ILE A 91 -5.75 -11.64 -6.32
N VAL A 92 -4.55 -11.78 -5.76
CA VAL A 92 -3.35 -12.12 -6.52
C VAL A 92 -2.74 -13.46 -6.13
N HIS A 93 -3.05 -13.93 -4.92
CA HIS A 93 -2.73 -15.27 -4.45
C HIS A 93 -3.79 -15.71 -3.44
N CYS A 94 -4.38 -16.89 -3.64
CA CYS A 94 -5.42 -17.42 -2.76
C CYS A 94 -5.41 -18.96 -2.80
N PRO A 95 -4.62 -19.63 -1.94
CA PRO A 95 -4.46 -21.09 -1.98
C PRO A 95 -5.76 -21.86 -1.82
N ASP A 96 -6.71 -21.34 -1.05
CA ASP A 96 -8.01 -22.00 -0.84
C ASP A 96 -8.97 -21.83 -2.02
N PHE A 97 -8.79 -20.77 -2.82
CA PHE A 97 -9.63 -20.44 -3.98
C PHE A 97 -8.77 -19.98 -5.16
N PRO A 98 -7.97 -20.85 -5.79
CA PRO A 98 -7.06 -20.47 -6.89
C PRO A 98 -7.78 -19.83 -8.09
N GLN A 99 -9.06 -20.14 -8.27
CA GLN A 99 -9.89 -19.53 -9.32
C GLN A 99 -10.18 -18.02 -9.09
N PHE A 100 -9.89 -17.49 -7.91
CA PHE A 100 -10.04 -16.05 -7.63
C PHE A 100 -8.80 -15.24 -8.04
N GLU A 101 -7.68 -15.91 -8.24
CA GLU A 101 -6.42 -15.25 -8.57
C GLU A 101 -6.49 -14.50 -9.91
N GLY A 102 -5.98 -13.26 -9.92
CA GLY A 102 -6.03 -12.36 -11.06
C GLY A 102 -7.36 -11.62 -11.23
N HIS A 103 -8.38 -11.90 -10.42
CA HIS A 103 -9.70 -11.30 -10.55
C HIS A 103 -9.99 -10.23 -9.48
N ARG A 104 -10.79 -9.23 -9.85
CA ARG A 104 -11.35 -8.23 -8.92
C ARG A 104 -12.45 -8.86 -8.08
N VAL A 105 -12.57 -8.44 -6.82
CA VAL A 105 -13.62 -8.96 -5.91
C VAL A 105 -15.03 -8.84 -6.48
N PRO A 106 -15.46 -7.73 -7.12
CA PRO A 106 -16.78 -7.66 -7.75
C PRO A 106 -16.99 -8.68 -8.88
N ALA A 107 -15.94 -8.97 -9.67
CA ALA A 107 -16.03 -9.95 -10.73
C ALA A 107 -16.13 -11.39 -10.18
N ILE A 108 -15.41 -11.69 -9.09
CA ILE A 108 -15.53 -12.95 -8.37
C ILE A 108 -16.96 -13.11 -7.83
N ALA A 109 -17.48 -12.08 -7.16
CA ALA A 109 -18.84 -12.08 -6.60
C ALA A 109 -19.91 -12.34 -7.67
N ALA A 110 -19.76 -11.69 -8.83
CA ALA A 110 -20.66 -11.91 -9.96
C ALA A 110 -20.59 -13.35 -10.51
N ALA A 111 -19.41 -13.93 -10.61
CA ALA A 111 -19.20 -15.30 -11.08
C ALA A 111 -19.74 -16.35 -10.09
N GLU A 112 -19.57 -16.10 -8.79
CA GLU A 112 -20.05 -16.98 -7.71
C GLU A 112 -21.55 -16.76 -7.38
N GLY A 113 -22.19 -15.72 -7.95
CA GLY A 113 -23.59 -15.38 -7.68
C GLY A 113 -23.86 -14.92 -6.25
N CYS A 114 -22.88 -14.27 -5.63
CA CYS A 114 -22.93 -13.78 -4.25
C CYS A 114 -22.61 -12.27 -4.16
N ARG A 115 -22.58 -11.70 -2.96
CA ARG A 115 -22.21 -10.30 -2.76
C ARG A 115 -20.69 -10.18 -2.54
N PRO A 116 -20.07 -9.02 -2.87
CA PRO A 116 -18.63 -8.81 -2.66
C PRO A 116 -18.16 -9.08 -1.21
N GLU A 117 -18.95 -8.70 -0.22
CA GLU A 117 -18.61 -8.97 1.19
C GLU A 117 -18.68 -10.46 1.56
N ASP A 118 -19.45 -11.27 0.83
CA ASP A 118 -19.50 -12.71 1.06
C ASP A 118 -18.22 -13.40 0.54
N VAL A 119 -17.64 -12.91 -0.56
CA VAL A 119 -16.30 -13.30 -1.04
C VAL A 119 -15.24 -13.03 0.02
N THR A 120 -15.28 -11.84 0.62
CA THR A 120 -14.36 -11.45 1.70
C THR A 120 -14.44 -12.41 2.89
N ARG A 121 -15.67 -12.69 3.37
CA ARG A 121 -15.90 -13.64 4.47
C ARG A 121 -15.43 -15.04 4.13
N GLN A 122 -15.66 -15.48 2.90
CA GLN A 122 -15.23 -16.79 2.41
C GLN A 122 -13.72 -16.92 2.43
N ILE A 123 -12.98 -15.92 1.94
CA ILE A 123 -11.51 -15.89 1.95
C ILE A 123 -10.99 -15.94 3.38
N ILE A 124 -11.50 -15.09 4.28
CA ILE A 124 -11.04 -14.99 5.67
C ILE A 124 -11.38 -16.26 6.48
N ALA A 125 -12.48 -16.93 6.16
CA ALA A 125 -12.84 -18.21 6.81
C ALA A 125 -12.02 -19.40 6.29
N GLY A 126 -11.25 -19.24 5.25
CA GLY A 126 -10.42 -20.31 4.66
C GLY A 126 -9.24 -20.70 5.56
N PRO A 127 -8.81 -21.97 5.55
CA PRO A 127 -7.69 -22.45 6.36
C PRO A 127 -6.35 -21.81 6.01
N SER A 128 -6.22 -21.24 4.81
CA SER A 128 -5.02 -20.56 4.32
C SER A 128 -5.21 -19.04 4.18
N ALA A 129 -6.17 -18.44 4.88
CA ALA A 129 -6.49 -17.01 4.81
C ALA A 129 -5.25 -16.12 4.97
N THR A 130 -4.37 -16.45 5.94
CA THR A 130 -3.12 -15.72 6.21
C THR A 130 -2.12 -15.71 5.05
N LYS A 131 -2.30 -16.59 4.06
CA LYS A 131 -1.47 -16.68 2.85
C LYS A 131 -2.11 -15.96 1.66
N THR A 132 -3.37 -15.53 1.78
CA THR A 132 -4.04 -14.80 0.71
C THR A 132 -3.48 -13.39 0.61
N VAL A 133 -3.10 -13.01 -0.60
CA VAL A 133 -2.54 -11.69 -0.92
C VAL A 133 -3.44 -10.97 -1.90
N CYS A 134 -3.62 -9.68 -1.70
CA CYS A 134 -4.35 -8.82 -2.62
C CYS A 134 -3.53 -7.62 -3.08
N VAL A 135 -4.00 -7.01 -4.15
CA VAL A 135 -3.58 -5.69 -4.64
C VAL A 135 -4.77 -4.75 -4.54
N ILE A 136 -4.54 -3.54 -4.02
CA ILE A 136 -5.59 -2.54 -3.81
C ILE A 136 -5.21 -1.26 -4.57
N PHE A 137 -6.04 -0.87 -5.54
CA PHE A 137 -5.79 0.24 -6.47
C PHE A 137 -6.40 1.55 -5.94
N GLU A 138 -5.81 2.13 -4.92
CA GLU A 138 -6.37 3.29 -4.21
C GLU A 138 -5.35 4.38 -3.88
N ILE A 139 -4.20 4.41 -4.59
CA ILE A 139 -3.16 5.43 -4.41
C ILE A 139 -3.28 6.46 -5.54
N ASP A 140 -3.24 7.74 -5.21
CA ASP A 140 -3.22 8.83 -6.20
C ASP A 140 -1.86 8.93 -6.90
N GLU A 141 -1.86 9.04 -8.23
CA GLU A 141 -0.64 9.12 -9.00
C GLU A 141 0.13 10.43 -8.77
N ASN A 142 -0.58 11.56 -8.58
CA ASN A 142 0.07 12.85 -8.37
C ASN A 142 0.75 12.89 -6.99
N GLU A 143 0.12 12.30 -5.97
CA GLU A 143 0.74 12.16 -4.66
C GLU A 143 1.96 11.25 -4.72
N MET A 144 1.86 10.09 -5.37
CA MET A 144 2.99 9.18 -5.56
C MET A 144 4.14 9.88 -6.29
N ARG A 145 3.88 10.64 -7.35
CA ARG A 145 4.88 11.43 -8.07
C ARG A 145 5.49 12.52 -7.19
N THR A 146 4.69 13.17 -6.35
CA THR A 146 5.15 14.19 -5.40
C THR A 146 6.16 13.58 -4.41
N VAL A 147 5.87 12.40 -3.86
CA VAL A 147 6.80 11.68 -2.99
C VAL A 147 8.05 11.26 -3.76
N LEU A 148 7.90 10.71 -4.96
CA LEU A 148 9.00 10.22 -5.81
C LEU A 148 9.99 11.34 -6.19
N ALA A 149 9.48 12.56 -6.47
CA ALA A 149 10.28 13.71 -6.85
C ALA A 149 10.95 14.43 -5.65
N HIS A 150 10.66 14.02 -4.43
CA HIS A 150 11.20 14.69 -3.25
C HIS A 150 12.70 14.42 -3.09
N PRO A 151 13.55 15.43 -2.76
CA PRO A 151 15.02 15.28 -2.72
C PRO A 151 15.54 14.22 -1.75
N ARG A 152 14.77 13.83 -0.74
CA ARG A 152 15.11 12.79 0.24
C ARG A 152 14.41 11.46 -0.01
N ALA A 153 13.62 11.35 -1.07
CA ALA A 153 12.98 10.09 -1.40
C ALA A 153 14.02 9.04 -1.81
N MET A 154 13.86 7.86 -1.28
CA MET A 154 14.56 6.67 -1.75
C MET A 154 13.57 5.78 -2.51
N ILE A 155 14.10 4.95 -3.40
CA ILE A 155 13.27 3.99 -4.11
C ILE A 155 13.28 2.66 -3.35
N GLY A 156 12.11 2.26 -2.88
CA GLY A 156 11.84 0.94 -2.35
C GLY A 156 10.99 0.13 -3.32
N SER A 157 11.07 -1.18 -3.31
CA SER A 157 10.15 -2.03 -4.08
C SER A 157 8.89 -2.39 -3.28
N ASP A 158 9.04 -2.54 -1.96
CA ASP A 158 7.99 -3.11 -1.09
C ASP A 158 7.44 -4.43 -1.68
N GLY A 159 8.32 -5.18 -2.37
CA GLY A 159 7.97 -6.40 -3.08
C GLY A 159 7.73 -7.55 -2.12
N ILE A 160 6.59 -8.24 -2.27
CA ILE A 160 6.28 -9.45 -1.52
C ILE A 160 6.64 -10.64 -2.41
N PRO A 161 7.68 -11.42 -2.06
CA PRO A 161 8.03 -12.61 -2.83
C PRO A 161 6.87 -13.62 -2.83
N GLN A 162 6.55 -14.10 -4.02
CA GLN A 162 5.51 -15.09 -4.25
C GLN A 162 6.01 -16.07 -5.32
N ASP A 163 5.88 -17.37 -5.07
CA ASP A 163 6.24 -18.42 -6.01
C ASP A 163 5.08 -18.71 -6.99
N ASP A 164 3.84 -18.44 -6.56
CA ASP A 164 2.60 -18.71 -7.30
C ASP A 164 1.72 -17.45 -7.37
N GLY A 165 0.67 -17.51 -8.21
CA GLY A 165 -0.30 -16.43 -8.37
C GLY A 165 0.13 -15.34 -9.35
N VAL A 166 -0.43 -14.13 -9.19
CA VAL A 166 -0.19 -12.95 -10.05
C VAL A 166 0.38 -11.80 -9.21
N PRO A 167 1.68 -11.86 -8.83
CA PRO A 167 2.26 -10.90 -7.91
C PRO A 167 2.17 -9.45 -8.42
N HIS A 168 2.11 -8.50 -7.50
CA HIS A 168 2.18 -7.08 -7.83
C HIS A 168 3.47 -6.79 -8.62
N PRO A 169 3.41 -6.06 -9.76
CA PRO A 169 4.58 -5.81 -10.61
C PRO A 169 5.71 -5.05 -9.89
N ARG A 170 5.45 -4.40 -8.76
CA ARG A 170 6.49 -3.75 -7.95
C ARG A 170 7.57 -4.71 -7.45
N LEU A 171 7.26 -6.01 -7.36
CA LEU A 171 8.21 -7.05 -6.93
C LEU A 171 9.52 -7.00 -7.71
N VAL A 172 9.43 -6.85 -9.04
CA VAL A 172 10.59 -6.82 -9.94
C VAL A 172 10.71 -5.54 -10.76
N GLY A 173 9.63 -4.77 -10.87
CA GLY A 173 9.49 -3.62 -11.78
C GLY A 173 9.74 -2.25 -11.15
N ALA A 174 9.87 -2.13 -9.82
CA ALA A 174 9.98 -0.81 -9.18
C ALA A 174 11.19 0.00 -9.70
N PHE A 175 12.38 -0.55 -9.62
CA PHE A 175 13.59 0.14 -10.06
C PHE A 175 13.67 0.35 -11.58
N PRO A 176 13.37 -0.66 -12.44
CA PRO A 176 13.33 -0.44 -13.89
C PRO A 176 12.30 0.62 -14.29
N ARG A 177 11.14 0.67 -13.64
CA ARG A 177 10.10 1.67 -13.94
C ARG A 177 10.56 3.09 -13.60
N VAL A 178 11.23 3.29 -12.46
CA VAL A 178 11.80 4.60 -12.11
C VAL A 178 12.82 5.03 -13.16
N LEU A 179 13.76 4.16 -13.51
CA LEU A 179 14.80 4.49 -14.49
C LEU A 179 14.24 4.73 -15.90
N GLY A 180 13.29 3.94 -16.32
CA GLY A 180 12.71 4.02 -17.67
C GLY A 180 11.68 5.13 -17.82
N GLN A 181 10.70 5.19 -16.93
CA GLN A 181 9.56 6.09 -17.05
C GLN A 181 9.81 7.46 -16.42
N TYR A 182 10.32 7.49 -15.17
CA TYR A 182 10.45 8.74 -14.43
C TYR A 182 11.85 9.39 -14.54
N GLY A 183 12.87 8.62 -14.90
CA GLY A 183 14.23 9.15 -15.04
C GLY A 183 14.64 9.50 -16.48
N ARG A 184 14.05 8.82 -17.49
CA ARG A 184 14.39 9.06 -18.90
C ARG A 184 13.31 9.84 -19.63
N ASP A 185 12.04 9.54 -19.36
CA ASP A 185 10.92 10.02 -20.17
C ASP A 185 10.25 11.27 -19.55
N GLU A 186 10.57 11.62 -18.31
CA GLU A 186 10.15 12.83 -17.57
C GLU A 186 11.35 13.58 -16.96
#